data_c7fe69ba7f527620e5e2efdd6eb685d6
#
_entry.id   c7fe69ba7f527620e5e2efdd6eb685d6
#
_cell.length_a   1.000
_cell.length_b   1.000
_cell.length_c   1.000
_cell.angle_alpha   90.00
_cell.angle_beta   90.00
_cell.angle_gamma   90.00
#
_symmetry.space_group_name_H-M   'P 1'
#
loop_
_entity.id
_entity.type
_entity.pdbx_description
1 polymer ?
#
loop_
_entity_poly.entity_id
_entity_poly.type
_entity_poly.pdbx_seq_one_letter_code
_entity_poly.pdbx_strand_id
1 'polypeptide(L)'
;LQVTLEATGRRDFPQLVEENLYRITQEALNNVTRHARVRQALVRLRLDEPLACLEIIDEGCGFNLTDTQQAHSFGLAGMVERAREINWELEIESQPGLGTHIRLVEKAK
;
A
#
# COMPACT_ATOMS: atom_id res chain seq x y z
N LEU A 1 -9.62 9.16 10.55
CA LEU A 1 -8.27 8.99 10.00
C LEU A 1 -7.89 10.20 9.16
N GLN A 2 -6.74 10.76 9.44
CA GLN A 2 -6.17 11.81 8.60
C GLN A 2 -5.15 11.20 7.64
N VAL A 3 -5.32 11.48 6.36
CA VAL A 3 -4.40 11.01 5.32
C VAL A 3 -3.69 12.21 4.72
N THR A 4 -2.36 12.16 4.74
CA THR A 4 -1.55 13.15 4.03
C THR A 4 -1.20 12.54 2.68
N LEU A 5 -1.50 13.26 1.62
CA LEU A 5 -1.17 12.82 0.26
C LEU A 5 -0.03 13.67 -0.29
N GLU A 6 1.06 13.00 -0.68
CA GLU A 6 2.17 13.62 -1.39
C GLU A 6 2.21 13.01 -2.79
N ALA A 7 2.06 13.82 -3.81
CA ALA A 7 2.06 13.34 -5.19
C ALA A 7 3.00 14.20 -6.03
N THR A 8 3.84 13.54 -6.84
CA THR A 8 4.77 14.20 -7.77
C THR A 8 4.62 13.60 -9.16
N GLY A 9 4.69 14.48 -10.17
CA GLY A 9 4.60 14.06 -11.55
C GLY A 9 3.17 13.81 -12.02
N ARG A 10 3.08 13.30 -13.24
CA ARG A 10 1.80 13.09 -13.90
C ARG A 10 1.92 11.94 -14.89
N ARG A 11 1.00 10.97 -14.79
CA ARG A 11 0.91 9.87 -15.75
C ARG A 11 -0.53 9.40 -15.84
N ASP A 12 -0.92 9.03 -17.03
CA ASP A 12 -2.19 8.37 -17.27
C ASP A 12 -1.95 6.86 -17.29
N PHE A 13 -2.81 6.12 -16.61
CA PHE A 13 -2.78 4.68 -16.57
C PHE A 13 -4.04 4.09 -17.16
N PRO A 14 -3.99 2.85 -17.69
CA PRO A 14 -5.21 2.13 -18.03
C PRO A 14 -6.14 2.03 -16.83
N GLN A 15 -7.43 1.96 -17.09
CA GLN A 15 -8.45 1.92 -16.04
C GLN A 15 -8.21 0.80 -15.03
N LEU A 16 -7.81 -0.38 -15.49
CA LEU A 16 -7.54 -1.52 -14.60
C LEU A 16 -6.43 -1.20 -13.58
N VAL A 17 -5.39 -0.50 -14.03
CA VAL A 17 -4.29 -0.09 -13.15
C VAL A 17 -4.80 0.87 -12.09
N GLU A 18 -5.55 1.90 -12.51
CA GLU A 18 -6.10 2.88 -11.55
C GLU A 18 -7.01 2.21 -10.53
N GLU A 19 -7.89 1.33 -10.97
CA GLU A 19 -8.80 0.62 -10.07
C GLU A 19 -8.05 -0.24 -9.04
N ASN A 20 -7.04 -0.96 -9.48
CA ASN A 20 -6.30 -1.84 -8.59
C ASN A 20 -5.45 -1.05 -7.59
N LEU A 21 -4.82 0.03 -8.03
CA LEU A 21 -4.09 0.92 -7.11
C LEU A 21 -5.03 1.54 -6.08
N TYR A 22 -6.21 1.95 -6.51
CA TYR A 22 -7.22 2.50 -5.60
C TYR A 22 -7.65 1.47 -4.55
N ARG A 23 -7.93 0.24 -4.98
CA ARG A 23 -8.40 -0.80 -4.05
C ARG A 23 -7.32 -1.24 -3.08
N ILE A 24 -6.08 -1.33 -3.52
CA ILE A 24 -4.95 -1.63 -2.62
C ILE A 24 -4.79 -0.52 -1.59
N THR A 25 -4.84 0.73 -2.03
CA THR A 25 -4.75 1.89 -1.14
C THR A 25 -5.90 1.89 -0.13
N GLN A 26 -7.11 1.63 -0.59
CA GLN A 26 -8.28 1.57 0.28
C GLN A 26 -8.14 0.49 1.35
N GLU A 27 -7.70 -0.71 0.96
CA GLU A 27 -7.48 -1.81 1.91
C GLU A 27 -6.39 -1.45 2.91
N ALA A 28 -5.29 -0.85 2.45
CA ALA A 28 -4.21 -0.41 3.32
C ALA A 28 -4.68 0.63 4.34
N LEU A 29 -5.45 1.61 3.90
CA LEU A 29 -5.99 2.65 4.80
C LEU A 29 -7.04 2.09 5.76
N ASN A 30 -7.84 1.12 5.32
CA ASN A 30 -8.76 0.42 6.22
C ASN A 30 -7.99 -0.33 7.31
N ASN A 31 -6.85 -0.91 6.98
CA ASN A 31 -5.99 -1.57 7.95
C ASN A 31 -5.45 -0.58 8.99
N VAL A 32 -5.06 0.61 8.56
CA VAL A 32 -4.64 1.65 9.50
C VAL A 32 -5.78 1.97 10.47
N THR A 33 -6.98 2.18 9.95
CA THR A 33 -8.14 2.52 10.76
C THR A 33 -8.49 1.42 11.77
N ARG A 34 -8.43 0.15 11.35
CA ARG A 34 -8.87 -0.97 12.18
C ARG A 34 -7.82 -1.49 13.15
N HIS A 35 -6.53 -1.42 12.75
CA HIS A 35 -5.49 -2.19 13.44
C HIS A 35 -4.31 -1.37 13.94
N ALA A 36 -3.97 -0.26 13.28
CA ALA A 36 -2.71 0.42 13.56
C ALA A 36 -2.71 1.24 14.86
N ARG A 37 -3.87 1.57 15.40
CA ARG A 37 -4.03 2.39 16.61
C ARG A 37 -3.43 3.79 16.48
N VAL A 38 -3.35 4.31 15.26
CA VAL A 38 -2.98 5.69 14.97
C VAL A 38 -4.07 6.31 14.12
N ARG A 39 -4.07 7.65 14.06
CA ARG A 39 -5.09 8.39 13.31
C ARG A 39 -4.54 9.07 12.08
N GLN A 40 -3.31 8.74 11.70
CA GLN A 40 -2.63 9.37 10.58
C GLN A 40 -1.98 8.33 9.70
N ALA A 41 -2.02 8.56 8.39
CA ALA A 41 -1.30 7.77 7.41
C ALA A 41 -0.78 8.70 6.33
N LEU A 42 0.32 8.31 5.71
CA LEU A 42 0.90 8.99 4.56
C LEU A 42 0.70 8.14 3.32
N VAL A 43 0.16 8.75 2.27
CA VAL A 43 0.12 8.15 0.93
C VAL A 43 1.03 8.98 0.04
N ARG A 44 2.02 8.34 -0.55
CA ARG A 44 2.99 9.01 -1.42
C ARG A 44 2.93 8.38 -2.81
N LEU A 45 2.69 9.21 -3.81
CA LEU A 45 2.59 8.77 -5.20
C LEU A 45 3.64 9.51 -6.02
N ARG A 46 4.57 8.76 -6.59
CA ARG A 46 5.64 9.32 -7.43
C ARG A 46 5.44 8.84 -8.86
N LEU A 47 5.06 9.77 -9.73
CA LEU A 47 4.78 9.50 -11.15
C LEU A 47 5.86 10.09 -12.06
N ASP A 48 6.79 10.86 -11.52
CA ASP A 48 7.87 11.51 -12.25
C ASP A 48 9.13 10.65 -12.41
N GLU A 49 9.12 9.46 -11.77
CA GLU A 49 10.20 8.49 -11.91
C GLU A 49 9.97 7.60 -13.13
N PRO A 50 11.03 6.97 -13.69
CA PRO A 50 10.86 6.02 -14.79
C PRO A 50 9.88 4.90 -14.46
N LEU A 51 9.87 4.43 -13.22
CA LEU A 51 8.89 3.47 -12.71
C LEU A 51 8.06 4.17 -11.65
N ALA A 52 6.75 4.19 -11.84
CA ALA A 52 5.85 4.79 -10.87
C ALA A 52 5.87 4.03 -9.55
N CYS A 53 5.71 4.74 -8.45
CA CYS A 53 5.76 4.18 -7.12
C CYS A 53 4.62 4.75 -6.27
N LEU A 54 3.94 3.87 -5.54
CA LEU A 54 2.90 4.23 -4.58
C LEU A 54 3.27 3.66 -3.22
N GLU A 55 3.25 4.49 -2.19
CA GLU A 55 3.57 4.07 -0.83
C GLU A 55 2.45 4.44 0.13
N ILE A 56 2.11 3.54 1.04
CA ILE A 56 1.18 3.80 2.13
C ILE A 56 1.92 3.48 3.42
N ILE A 57 2.06 4.48 4.28
CA ILE A 57 2.91 4.41 5.47
C ILE A 57 2.11 4.83 6.70
N ASP A 58 2.17 4.02 7.76
CA ASP A 58 1.70 4.41 9.08
C ASP A 58 2.76 4.10 10.12
N GLU A 59 2.75 4.86 11.22
CA GLU A 59 3.65 4.66 12.34
C GLU A 59 2.90 4.00 13.52
N GLY A 60 2.00 3.09 13.20
CA GLY A 60 1.16 2.43 14.18
C GLY A 60 1.80 1.21 14.80
N CYS A 61 0.97 0.29 15.28
CA CYS A 61 1.46 -0.87 16.02
C CYS A 61 2.06 -1.97 15.14
N GLY A 62 1.89 -1.90 13.83
CA GLY A 62 2.40 -2.92 12.92
C GLY A 62 1.81 -4.30 13.16
N PHE A 63 2.34 -5.29 12.48
CA PHE A 63 1.93 -6.68 12.65
C PHE A 63 3.06 -7.63 12.26
N ASN A 64 2.88 -8.90 12.62
CA ASN A 64 3.85 -9.94 12.29
C ASN A 64 3.50 -10.57 10.94
N LEU A 65 4.34 -10.34 9.93
CA LEU A 65 4.12 -10.84 8.57
C LEU A 65 4.13 -12.37 8.47
N THR A 66 4.79 -13.05 9.41
CA THR A 66 4.85 -14.51 9.43
C THR A 66 3.62 -15.14 10.08
N ASP A 67 2.79 -14.36 10.76
CA ASP A 67 1.55 -14.83 11.36
C ASP A 67 0.47 -14.88 10.28
N THR A 68 0.04 -16.08 9.90
CA THR A 68 -0.92 -16.26 8.82
C THR A 68 -2.29 -15.69 9.14
N GLN A 69 -2.70 -15.68 10.42
CA GLN A 69 -3.97 -15.09 10.81
C GLN A 69 -3.94 -13.57 10.69
N GLN A 70 -2.85 -12.94 11.11
CA GLN A 70 -2.68 -11.51 10.94
C GLN A 70 -2.63 -11.13 9.46
N ALA A 71 -1.85 -11.85 8.66
CA ALA A 71 -1.77 -11.61 7.22
C ALA A 71 -3.15 -11.70 6.57
N HIS A 72 -3.95 -12.70 6.94
CA HIS A 72 -5.32 -12.85 6.44
C HIS A 72 -6.20 -11.66 6.85
N SER A 73 -6.15 -11.28 8.13
CA SER A 73 -6.92 -10.16 8.66
C SER A 73 -6.60 -8.83 7.95
N PHE A 74 -5.35 -8.63 7.53
CA PHE A 74 -4.92 -7.43 6.80
C PHE A 74 -5.17 -7.50 5.30
N GLY A 75 -5.72 -8.62 4.79
CA GLY A 75 -6.05 -8.73 3.37
C GLY A 75 -4.85 -8.76 2.44
N LEU A 76 -3.70 -9.29 2.91
CA LEU A 76 -2.46 -9.24 2.14
C LEU A 76 -2.53 -10.05 0.84
N ALA A 77 -3.22 -11.20 0.86
CA ALA A 77 -3.37 -12.03 -0.34
C ALA A 77 -4.08 -11.27 -1.45
N GLY A 78 -5.13 -10.53 -1.11
CA GLY A 78 -5.86 -9.71 -2.08
C GLY A 78 -5.02 -8.58 -2.66
N MET A 79 -4.20 -7.93 -1.81
CA MET A 79 -3.29 -6.90 -2.29
C MET A 79 -2.26 -7.47 -3.28
N VAL A 80 -1.67 -8.63 -2.95
CA VAL A 80 -0.69 -9.30 -3.82
C VAL A 80 -1.31 -9.66 -5.16
N GLU A 81 -2.52 -10.22 -5.14
CA GLU A 81 -3.25 -10.58 -6.36
C GLU A 81 -3.50 -9.37 -7.26
N ARG A 82 -3.95 -8.26 -6.67
CA ARG A 82 -4.22 -7.04 -7.42
C ARG A 82 -2.95 -6.41 -8.01
N ALA A 83 -1.86 -6.45 -7.27
CA ALA A 83 -0.58 -5.95 -7.77
C ALA A 83 -0.08 -6.80 -8.94
N ARG A 84 -0.21 -8.13 -8.81
CA ARG A 84 0.19 -9.06 -9.86
C ARG A 84 -0.62 -8.85 -11.14
N GLU A 85 -1.92 -8.61 -11.00
CA GLU A 85 -2.81 -8.41 -12.14
C GLU A 85 -2.39 -7.22 -13.01
N ILE A 86 -1.84 -6.19 -12.40
CA ILE A 86 -1.37 -4.99 -13.13
C ILE A 86 0.14 -4.98 -13.37
N ASN A 87 0.82 -6.06 -13.04
CA ASN A 87 2.27 -6.21 -13.19
C ASN A 87 3.08 -5.17 -12.41
N TRP A 88 2.64 -4.91 -11.18
CA TRP A 88 3.39 -4.11 -10.22
C TRP A 88 3.92 -5.01 -9.11
N GLU A 89 5.03 -4.64 -8.52
CA GLU A 89 5.62 -5.36 -7.40
C GLU A 89 5.13 -4.75 -6.09
N LEU A 90 4.66 -5.62 -5.20
CA LEU A 90 4.20 -5.21 -3.86
C LEU A 90 5.24 -5.65 -2.83
N GLU A 91 5.70 -4.67 -2.04
CA GLU A 91 6.58 -4.90 -0.91
C GLU A 91 5.89 -4.43 0.35
N ILE A 92 5.91 -5.25 1.40
CA ILE A 92 5.32 -4.92 2.69
C ILE A 92 6.37 -5.10 3.77
N GLU A 93 6.57 -4.04 4.55
CA GLU A 93 7.41 -4.08 5.73
C GLU A 93 6.54 -3.76 6.95
N SER A 94 6.48 -4.67 7.90
CA SER A 94 5.76 -4.46 9.13
C SER A 94 6.32 -5.36 10.22
N GLN A 95 6.45 -4.80 11.41
CA GLN A 95 6.83 -5.55 12.61
C GLN A 95 6.06 -4.96 13.79
N PRO A 96 5.73 -5.79 14.80
CA PRO A 96 5.06 -5.28 15.99
C PRO A 96 5.82 -4.09 16.59
N GLY A 97 5.11 -2.99 16.79
CA GLY A 97 5.66 -1.76 17.36
C GLY A 97 6.36 -0.82 16.38
N LEU A 98 6.50 -1.19 15.11
CA LEU A 98 7.26 -0.41 14.13
C LEU A 98 6.42 0.15 12.99
N GLY A 99 5.10 -0.02 13.04
CA GLY A 99 4.21 0.46 11.99
C GLY A 99 4.21 -0.41 10.75
N THR A 100 3.66 0.10 9.66
CA THR A 100 3.53 -0.63 8.40
C THR A 100 3.88 0.28 7.23
N HIS A 101 4.66 -0.27 6.30
CA HIS A 101 5.03 0.41 5.07
C HIS A 101 4.69 -0.52 3.90
N ILE A 102 3.74 -0.10 3.07
CA ILE A 102 3.34 -0.81 1.85
C ILE A 102 3.88 -0.02 0.67
N ARG A 103 4.59 -0.70 -0.21
CA ARG A 103 5.20 -0.08 -1.38
C ARG A 103 4.82 -0.86 -2.63
N LEU A 104 4.31 -0.15 -3.62
CA LEU A 104 3.96 -0.68 -4.94
C LEU A 104 4.83 -0.01 -5.98
N VAL A 105 5.52 -0.80 -6.78
CA VAL A 105 6.40 -0.28 -7.83
C VAL A 105 6.05 -0.93 -9.15
N GLU A 106 5.90 -0.10 -10.17
CA GLU A 106 5.72 -0.55 -11.53
C GLU A 106 6.91 -1.41 -11.95
N LYS A 107 6.66 -2.56 -12.59
CA LYS A 107 7.76 -3.38 -13.09
C LYS A 107 8.20 -2.89 -14.45
N ALA A 108 9.51 -2.93 -14.70
CA ALA A 108 10.06 -2.65 -16.01
C ALA A 108 9.60 -3.72 -17.02
N LYS A 109 9.33 -3.28 -18.24
CA LYS A 109 8.94 -4.17 -19.33
C LYS A 109 10.15 -4.82 -19.96
#